data_288b808b32039e7992ca0062908570b6
#
_entry.id   288b808b32039e7992ca0062908570b6
#
_cell.length_a   1.000
_cell.length_b   1.000
_cell.length_c   1.000
_cell.angle_alpha   90.00
_cell.angle_beta   90.00
_cell.angle_gamma   90.00
#
_symmetry.space_group_name_H-M   'P 1'
#
loop_
_entity.id
_entity.type
_entity.pdbx_description
1 polymer ?
#
loop_
_entity_poly.entity_id
_entity_poly.type
_entity_poly.pdbx_seq_one_letter_code
_entity_poly.pdbx_strand_id
1 'polypeptide(L)'
;MKKLILAVLIAMTSGAAIAENEQIVFSTPNLAMPFEVHMQRTAVKAAKEMGVNLQVLDGQGSSPKQVADLENAITRGAQGFIVSPNDVNAVSIAVDEIQGAKLPVVTLDRSVDSQKKVPHFGANNYKGGQAIGDFVKTKFPDGADIILLTGQPGSSSNIERTKGIRDSLKAGGEKYKIVADQTGNWMRSEGMRIVESVLPSLPKRPQVILSANDDMALGAIEALQEQGLKPGEVLVMGFDAVPEALARVRDGWLAVTADQRPGFAVKTAMSQLVNNVREKTAITGADYPPTLITKENLQQAERISEAGN
;
A
#
# COMPACT_ATOMS: atom_id res chain seq x y z
N MET A 1 -33.93 71.64 -33.79
CA MET A 1 -33.34 71.07 -32.56
C MET A 1 -33.35 69.55 -32.67
N LYS A 2 -32.24 68.96 -33.11
CA LYS A 2 -32.10 67.53 -33.27
C LYS A 2 -31.38 66.98 -32.06
N LYS A 3 -32.01 66.16 -31.22
CA LYS A 3 -31.40 65.46 -30.09
C LYS A 3 -30.68 64.23 -30.58
N LEU A 4 -29.34 64.19 -30.46
CA LEU A 4 -28.51 63.01 -30.69
C LEU A 4 -28.57 62.14 -29.42
N ILE A 5 -29.11 60.93 -29.56
CA ILE A 5 -29.04 59.89 -28.48
C ILE A 5 -27.80 59.06 -28.73
N LEU A 6 -26.80 59.18 -27.84
CA LEU A 6 -25.57 58.38 -27.85
C LEU A 6 -25.86 57.09 -27.09
N ALA A 7 -26.00 55.97 -27.81
CA ALA A 7 -26.10 54.63 -27.22
C ALA A 7 -24.69 54.15 -26.88
N VAL A 8 -24.39 54.03 -25.58
CA VAL A 8 -23.16 53.39 -25.08
C VAL A 8 -23.36 51.88 -25.08
N LEU A 9 -22.69 51.19 -25.98
CA LEU A 9 -22.60 49.73 -26.01
C LEU A 9 -21.57 49.28 -24.96
N ILE A 10 -22.03 48.79 -23.80
CA ILE A 10 -21.14 48.12 -22.83
C ILE A 10 -20.92 46.70 -23.35
N ALA A 11 -19.75 46.47 -23.94
CA ALA A 11 -19.27 45.12 -24.26
C ALA A 11 -18.91 44.40 -22.95
N MET A 12 -19.77 43.51 -22.48
CA MET A 12 -19.41 42.56 -21.43
C MET A 12 -18.41 41.56 -22.01
N THR A 13 -17.14 41.78 -21.79
CA THR A 13 -16.12 40.78 -21.99
C THR A 13 -16.30 39.73 -20.88
N SER A 14 -17.00 38.65 -21.17
CA SER A 14 -16.96 37.42 -20.36
C SER A 14 -15.52 36.90 -20.40
N GLY A 15 -14.70 37.34 -19.45
CA GLY A 15 -13.43 36.69 -19.19
C GLY A 15 -13.73 35.24 -18.85
N ALA A 16 -13.43 34.33 -19.75
CA ALA A 16 -13.36 32.92 -19.40
C ALA A 16 -12.31 32.82 -18.28
N ALA A 17 -12.75 32.71 -17.01
CA ALA A 17 -11.87 32.29 -15.95
C ALA A 17 -11.27 30.97 -16.41
N ILE A 18 -9.97 30.94 -16.66
CA ILE A 18 -9.24 29.69 -16.82
C ILE A 18 -9.48 28.98 -15.48
N ALA A 19 -10.30 27.95 -15.49
CA ALA A 19 -10.51 27.14 -14.30
C ALA A 19 -9.13 26.59 -13.90
N GLU A 20 -8.61 27.08 -12.78
CA GLU A 20 -7.36 26.57 -12.23
C GLU A 20 -7.61 25.08 -11.92
N ASN A 21 -6.75 24.19 -12.41
CA ASN A 21 -6.90 22.75 -12.18
C ASN A 21 -6.88 22.48 -10.68
N GLU A 22 -7.75 21.60 -10.22
CA GLU A 22 -7.86 21.24 -8.81
C GLU A 22 -6.51 20.78 -8.23
N GLN A 23 -6.17 21.29 -7.06
CA GLN A 23 -4.95 20.93 -6.34
C GLN A 23 -5.21 19.71 -5.45
N ILE A 24 -4.73 18.56 -5.87
CA ILE A 24 -4.83 17.30 -5.14
C ILE A 24 -3.47 16.94 -4.54
N VAL A 25 -3.48 16.44 -3.33
CA VAL A 25 -2.28 15.96 -2.62
C VAL A 25 -2.32 14.45 -2.51
N PHE A 26 -1.21 13.80 -2.84
CA PHE A 26 -0.93 12.40 -2.50
C PHE A 26 0.27 12.35 -1.55
N SER A 27 0.01 12.03 -0.29
CA SER A 27 1.04 11.83 0.73
C SER A 27 1.32 10.35 0.92
N THR A 28 2.57 9.95 0.72
CA THR A 28 3.06 8.57 0.85
C THR A 28 4.09 8.47 1.97
N PRO A 29 4.20 7.32 2.67
CA PRO A 29 5.09 7.20 3.80
C PRO A 29 6.57 7.24 3.42
N ASN A 30 6.97 6.60 2.30
CA ASN A 30 8.37 6.53 1.90
C ASN A 30 8.52 6.03 0.46
N LEU A 31 9.04 6.89 -0.42
CA LEU A 31 9.32 6.54 -1.82
C LEU A 31 10.60 5.70 -2.02
N ALA A 32 11.29 5.30 -0.96
CA ALA A 32 12.32 4.25 -1.06
C ALA A 32 11.71 2.85 -1.25
N MET A 33 10.40 2.68 -1.01
CA MET A 33 9.69 1.40 -1.16
C MET A 33 9.13 1.25 -2.59
N PRO A 34 9.48 0.20 -3.35
CA PRO A 34 9.02 -0.04 -4.73
C PRO A 34 7.49 -0.05 -4.87
N PHE A 35 6.76 -0.56 -3.88
CA PHE A 35 5.31 -0.56 -3.86
C PHE A 35 4.73 0.87 -3.85
N GLU A 36 5.26 1.76 -2.99
CA GLU A 36 4.84 3.17 -2.92
C GLU A 36 5.17 3.94 -4.20
N VAL A 37 6.33 3.66 -4.82
CA VAL A 37 6.70 4.24 -6.13
C VAL A 37 5.70 3.84 -7.21
N HIS A 38 5.22 2.60 -7.22
CA HIS A 38 4.21 2.16 -8.18
C HIS A 38 2.88 2.91 -7.96
N MET A 39 2.43 3.05 -6.72
CA MET A 39 1.22 3.83 -6.40
C MET A 39 1.36 5.30 -6.83
N GLN A 40 2.51 5.91 -6.54
CA GLN A 40 2.80 7.28 -6.97
C GLN A 40 2.72 7.43 -8.50
N ARG A 41 3.38 6.56 -9.24
CA ARG A 41 3.34 6.59 -10.72
C ARG A 41 1.91 6.44 -11.26
N THR A 42 1.14 5.56 -10.65
CA THR A 42 -0.27 5.36 -11.02
C THR A 42 -1.11 6.60 -10.71
N ALA A 43 -0.89 7.24 -9.54
CA ALA A 43 -1.58 8.47 -9.16
C ALA A 43 -1.24 9.64 -10.12
N VAL A 44 0.03 9.81 -10.48
CA VAL A 44 0.47 10.84 -11.45
C VAL A 44 -0.20 10.63 -12.82
N LYS A 45 -0.26 9.37 -13.28
CA LYS A 45 -0.95 9.05 -14.54
C LYS A 45 -2.44 9.36 -14.46
N ALA A 46 -3.12 8.93 -13.39
CA ALA A 46 -4.53 9.19 -13.17
C ALA A 46 -4.84 10.69 -13.07
N ALA A 47 -4.02 11.46 -12.36
CA ALA A 47 -4.15 12.92 -12.25
C ALA A 47 -4.08 13.61 -13.63
N LYS A 48 -3.12 13.21 -14.47
CA LYS A 48 -3.00 13.71 -15.84
C LYS A 48 -4.24 13.38 -16.68
N GLU A 49 -4.74 12.16 -16.59
CA GLU A 49 -5.95 11.73 -17.30
C GLU A 49 -7.21 12.49 -16.85
N MET A 50 -7.27 12.88 -15.57
CA MET A 50 -8.39 13.63 -14.99
C MET A 50 -8.25 15.16 -15.12
N GLY A 51 -7.08 15.66 -15.58
CA GLY A 51 -6.80 17.08 -15.71
C GLY A 51 -6.69 17.82 -14.38
N VAL A 52 -6.17 17.17 -13.34
CA VAL A 52 -5.92 17.77 -12.01
C VAL A 52 -4.43 17.96 -11.76
N ASN A 53 -4.07 18.94 -10.92
CA ASN A 53 -2.71 19.10 -10.43
C ASN A 53 -2.49 18.18 -9.23
N LEU A 54 -1.52 17.27 -9.32
CA LEU A 54 -1.16 16.36 -8.24
C LEU A 54 0.16 16.77 -7.62
N GLN A 55 0.14 17.12 -6.34
CA GLN A 55 1.35 17.26 -5.52
C GLN A 55 1.61 15.95 -4.79
N VAL A 56 2.78 15.35 -5.01
CA VAL A 56 3.24 14.16 -4.26
C VAL A 56 4.13 14.61 -3.11
N LEU A 57 3.83 14.13 -1.90
CA LEU A 57 4.57 14.40 -0.68
C LEU A 57 5.18 13.09 -0.17
N ASP A 58 6.52 13.03 -0.13
CA ASP A 58 7.27 11.89 0.40
C ASP A 58 7.58 12.10 1.88
N GLY A 59 6.98 11.29 2.74
CA GLY A 59 7.21 11.30 4.18
C GLY A 59 8.62 10.86 4.59
N GLN A 60 9.37 10.20 3.71
CA GLN A 60 10.74 9.70 3.95
C GLN A 60 10.85 8.82 5.21
N GLY A 61 9.79 8.07 5.53
CA GLY A 61 9.72 7.24 6.73
C GLY A 61 9.53 8.01 8.05
N SER A 62 9.25 9.32 7.97
CA SER A 62 9.11 10.21 9.13
C SER A 62 7.66 10.69 9.28
N SER A 63 6.98 10.23 10.33
CA SER A 63 5.62 10.69 10.64
C SER A 63 5.57 12.20 10.95
N PRO A 64 6.50 12.80 11.72
CA PRO A 64 6.52 14.26 11.91
C PRO A 64 6.66 15.03 10.60
N LYS A 65 7.50 14.55 9.67
CA LYS A 65 7.61 15.18 8.35
C LYS A 65 6.30 15.07 7.57
N GLN A 66 5.68 13.89 7.56
CA GLN A 66 4.42 13.67 6.85
C GLN A 66 3.31 14.58 7.38
N VAL A 67 3.22 14.76 8.71
CA VAL A 67 2.28 15.70 9.35
C VAL A 67 2.55 17.13 8.88
N ALA A 68 3.78 17.63 9.02
CA ALA A 68 4.14 18.99 8.61
C ALA A 68 3.90 19.24 7.11
N ASP A 69 4.17 18.26 6.25
CA ASP A 69 3.92 18.38 4.81
C ASP A 69 2.41 18.49 4.51
N LEU A 70 1.55 17.76 5.22
CA LEU A 70 0.09 17.82 5.08
C LEU A 70 -0.46 19.17 5.57
N GLU A 71 -0.02 19.68 6.73
CA GLU A 71 -0.37 20.99 7.26
C GLU A 71 0.01 22.12 6.28
N ASN A 72 1.23 22.04 5.72
CA ASN A 72 1.68 22.97 4.70
C ASN A 72 0.82 22.91 3.43
N ALA A 73 0.36 21.72 3.02
CA ALA A 73 -0.50 21.55 1.86
C ALA A 73 -1.89 22.17 2.09
N ILE A 74 -2.47 22.05 3.29
CA ILE A 74 -3.71 22.74 3.66
C ILE A 74 -3.52 24.27 3.48
N THR A 75 -2.44 24.82 4.05
CA THR A 75 -2.14 26.26 4.00
C THR A 75 -1.95 26.75 2.57
N ARG A 76 -1.42 25.93 1.67
CA ARG A 76 -1.23 26.26 0.24
C ARG A 76 -2.48 26.08 -0.61
N GLY A 77 -3.63 25.75 -0.02
CA GLY A 77 -4.91 25.69 -0.71
C GLY A 77 -5.16 24.36 -1.44
N ALA A 78 -4.58 23.27 -0.99
CA ALA A 78 -4.94 21.94 -1.48
C ALA A 78 -6.44 21.68 -1.26
N GLN A 79 -7.11 21.07 -2.25
CA GLN A 79 -8.56 20.91 -2.30
C GLN A 79 -9.01 19.48 -1.99
N GLY A 80 -8.07 18.50 -2.03
CA GLY A 80 -8.35 17.11 -1.72
C GLY A 80 -7.08 16.34 -1.40
N PHE A 81 -7.19 15.33 -0.53
CA PHE A 81 -6.05 14.62 0.03
C PHE A 81 -6.23 13.12 -0.09
N ILE A 82 -5.19 12.45 -0.58
CA ILE A 82 -4.98 11.00 -0.51
C ILE A 82 -3.80 10.77 0.40
N VAL A 83 -3.98 10.03 1.49
CA VAL A 83 -2.93 9.81 2.49
C VAL A 83 -2.69 8.30 2.67
N SER A 84 -1.46 7.86 2.42
CA SER A 84 -0.95 6.58 2.91
C SER A 84 -0.12 6.86 4.16
N PRO A 85 -0.64 6.65 5.37
CA PRO A 85 0.04 7.11 6.58
C PRO A 85 1.26 6.25 6.93
N ASN A 86 2.32 6.90 7.40
CA ASN A 86 3.51 6.20 7.89
C ASN A 86 3.21 5.43 9.19
N ASP A 87 2.41 6.03 10.07
CA ASP A 87 1.97 5.45 11.34
C ASP A 87 0.49 5.77 11.58
N VAL A 88 -0.26 4.78 12.06
CA VAL A 88 -1.71 4.83 12.20
C VAL A 88 -2.18 5.92 13.18
N ASN A 89 -1.41 6.19 14.23
CA ASN A 89 -1.72 7.17 15.27
C ASN A 89 -1.03 8.52 15.00
N ALA A 90 0.26 8.49 14.66
CA ALA A 90 1.04 9.72 14.53
C ALA A 90 0.56 10.64 13.40
N VAL A 91 0.01 10.09 12.32
CA VAL A 91 -0.49 10.88 11.17
C VAL A 91 -1.96 11.23 11.32
N SER A 92 -2.67 10.66 12.30
CA SER A 92 -4.10 10.94 12.52
C SER A 92 -4.38 12.42 12.77
N ILE A 93 -3.49 13.11 13.48
CA ILE A 93 -3.64 14.53 13.79
C ILE A 93 -3.78 15.41 12.52
N ALA A 94 -2.94 15.18 11.52
CA ALA A 94 -3.02 15.92 10.27
C ALA A 94 -4.28 15.57 9.47
N VAL A 95 -4.72 14.33 9.53
CA VAL A 95 -5.98 13.89 8.87
C VAL A 95 -7.18 14.53 9.58
N ASP A 96 -7.17 14.61 10.91
CA ASP A 96 -8.22 15.31 11.68
C ASP A 96 -8.26 16.81 11.37
N GLU A 97 -7.11 17.45 11.15
CA GLU A 97 -7.03 18.85 10.71
C GLU A 97 -7.60 19.07 9.31
N ILE A 98 -7.28 18.20 8.35
CA ILE A 98 -7.87 18.23 7.00
C ILE A 98 -9.40 18.14 7.09
N GLN A 99 -9.92 17.22 7.91
CA GLN A 99 -11.36 17.07 8.14
C GLN A 99 -11.96 18.28 8.88
N GLY A 100 -11.21 18.87 9.82
CA GLY A 100 -11.58 20.13 10.53
C GLY A 100 -11.70 21.31 9.58
N ALA A 101 -10.83 21.38 8.59
CA ALA A 101 -10.88 22.37 7.50
C ALA A 101 -12.00 22.09 6.47
N LYS A 102 -12.79 21.01 6.65
CA LYS A 102 -13.85 20.54 5.73
C LYS A 102 -13.34 20.19 4.33
N LEU A 103 -12.08 19.78 4.24
CA LEU A 103 -11.47 19.31 3.01
C LEU A 103 -11.65 17.79 2.88
N PRO A 104 -11.94 17.27 1.68
CA PRO A 104 -12.06 15.82 1.47
C PRO A 104 -10.70 15.14 1.62
N VAL A 105 -10.69 14.06 2.40
CA VAL A 105 -9.53 13.21 2.63
C VAL A 105 -9.93 11.75 2.57
N VAL A 106 -9.07 10.96 1.95
CA VAL A 106 -9.17 9.50 1.88
C VAL A 106 -7.85 8.87 2.30
N THR A 107 -7.89 7.67 2.85
CA THR A 107 -6.68 6.88 3.06
C THR A 107 -6.51 5.84 1.95
N LEU A 108 -5.26 5.56 1.59
CA LEU A 108 -4.88 4.63 0.55
C LEU A 108 -3.85 3.63 1.09
N ASP A 109 -4.02 2.32 0.82
CA ASP A 109 -3.16 1.22 1.27
C ASP A 109 -3.10 1.06 2.79
N ARG A 110 -2.77 2.13 3.51
CA ARG A 110 -2.72 2.16 4.97
C ARG A 110 -3.84 3.02 5.52
N SER A 111 -4.49 2.56 6.57
CA SER A 111 -5.53 3.30 7.30
C SER A 111 -4.94 4.15 8.43
N VAL A 112 -5.75 5.04 8.98
CA VAL A 112 -5.40 5.94 10.08
C VAL A 112 -6.44 5.80 11.20
N ASP A 113 -6.02 5.95 12.46
CA ASP A 113 -6.92 6.03 13.62
C ASP A 113 -7.32 7.49 13.88
N SER A 114 -8.28 7.97 13.13
CA SER A 114 -8.76 9.35 13.14
C SER A 114 -10.06 9.45 13.94
N GLN A 115 -10.36 10.63 14.53
CA GLN A 115 -11.56 10.89 15.31
C GLN A 115 -12.86 10.67 14.53
N LYS A 116 -12.82 10.92 13.21
CA LYS A 116 -13.94 10.69 12.31
C LYS A 116 -13.53 9.64 11.28
N LYS A 117 -14.50 8.81 10.88
CA LYS A 117 -14.29 7.81 9.85
C LYS A 117 -13.75 8.46 8.56
N VAL A 118 -12.62 7.93 8.08
CA VAL A 118 -12.03 8.30 6.80
C VAL A 118 -12.32 7.21 5.77
N PRO A 119 -12.82 7.55 4.57
CA PRO A 119 -12.96 6.55 3.51
C PRO A 119 -11.59 5.94 3.18
N HIS A 120 -11.53 4.62 3.15
CA HIS A 120 -10.30 3.88 2.89
C HIS A 120 -10.36 3.16 1.55
N PHE A 121 -9.23 3.11 0.84
CA PHE A 121 -9.05 2.39 -0.41
C PHE A 121 -7.83 1.48 -0.30
N GLY A 122 -8.06 0.17 -0.32
CA GLY A 122 -6.98 -0.79 -0.20
C GLY A 122 -7.46 -2.22 -0.05
N ALA A 123 -6.53 -3.15 -0.02
CA ALA A 123 -6.82 -4.52 0.28
C ALA A 123 -7.04 -4.72 1.78
N ASN A 124 -7.94 -5.64 2.14
CA ASN A 124 -8.16 -6.03 3.52
C ASN A 124 -6.96 -6.82 4.04
N ASN A 125 -6.08 -6.14 4.75
CA ASN A 125 -4.83 -6.69 5.26
C ASN A 125 -5.04 -7.86 6.23
N TYR A 126 -6.06 -7.79 7.09
CA TYR A 126 -6.37 -8.87 8.02
C TYR A 126 -6.77 -10.15 7.28
N LYS A 127 -7.70 -10.05 6.32
CA LYS A 127 -8.13 -11.19 5.49
C LYS A 127 -6.98 -11.73 4.64
N GLY A 128 -6.13 -10.86 4.13
CA GLY A 128 -4.93 -11.26 3.39
C GLY A 128 -3.96 -12.05 4.26
N GLY A 129 -3.70 -11.56 5.47
CA GLY A 129 -2.90 -12.27 6.46
C GLY A 129 -3.49 -13.64 6.84
N GLN A 130 -4.81 -13.71 7.05
CA GLN A 130 -5.49 -14.98 7.28
C GLN A 130 -5.31 -15.95 6.11
N ALA A 131 -5.50 -15.48 4.87
CA ALA A 131 -5.37 -16.31 3.69
C ALA A 131 -3.95 -16.89 3.53
N ILE A 132 -2.90 -16.10 3.80
CA ILE A 132 -1.51 -16.57 3.81
C ILE A 132 -1.29 -17.62 4.91
N GLY A 133 -1.79 -17.39 6.13
CA GLY A 133 -1.72 -18.38 7.21
C GLY A 133 -2.49 -19.67 6.89
N ASP A 134 -3.63 -19.58 6.22
CA ASP A 134 -4.41 -20.73 5.76
C ASP A 134 -3.67 -21.49 4.66
N PHE A 135 -2.94 -20.80 3.79
CA PHE A 135 -2.08 -21.43 2.78
C PHE A 135 -0.96 -22.26 3.44
N VAL A 136 -0.32 -21.76 4.53
CA VAL A 136 0.63 -22.55 5.32
C VAL A 136 -0.02 -23.85 5.82
N LYS A 137 -1.20 -23.76 6.41
CA LYS A 137 -1.91 -24.95 6.94
C LYS A 137 -2.27 -25.96 5.85
N THR A 138 -2.59 -25.48 4.67
CA THR A 138 -2.87 -26.34 3.50
C THR A 138 -1.62 -27.08 3.01
N LYS A 139 -0.45 -26.39 3.00
CA LYS A 139 0.82 -26.98 2.55
C LYS A 139 1.45 -27.91 3.61
N PHE A 140 1.24 -27.62 4.87
CA PHE A 140 1.81 -28.36 6.01
C PHE A 140 0.73 -28.80 6.99
N PRO A 141 -0.13 -29.78 6.62
CA PRO A 141 -1.23 -30.21 7.49
C PRO A 141 -0.78 -30.78 8.85
N ASP A 142 0.45 -31.28 8.92
CA ASP A 142 1.04 -31.84 10.15
C ASP A 142 1.75 -30.80 11.03
N GLY A 143 1.84 -29.56 10.57
CA GLY A 143 2.48 -28.44 11.27
C GLY A 143 3.76 -27.95 10.59
N ALA A 144 4.24 -26.80 11.03
CA ALA A 144 5.46 -26.18 10.49
C ALA A 144 6.15 -25.29 11.52
N ASP A 145 7.49 -25.23 11.44
CA ASP A 145 8.29 -24.18 12.05
C ASP A 145 8.43 -23.02 11.06
N ILE A 146 8.16 -21.81 11.52
CA ILE A 146 7.95 -20.63 10.68
C ILE A 146 8.86 -19.49 11.14
N ILE A 147 9.62 -18.88 10.24
CA ILE A 147 10.20 -17.57 10.43
C ILE A 147 9.17 -16.55 9.94
N LEU A 148 8.79 -15.60 10.80
CA LEU A 148 7.89 -14.49 10.45
C LEU A 148 8.68 -13.20 10.33
N LEU A 149 8.69 -12.62 9.12
CA LEU A 149 9.24 -11.30 8.84
C LEU A 149 8.09 -10.29 8.82
N THR A 150 8.07 -9.40 9.81
CA THR A 150 7.01 -8.38 9.94
C THR A 150 7.44 -7.04 9.33
N GLY A 151 6.45 -6.24 8.98
CA GLY A 151 6.68 -4.91 8.42
C GLY A 151 6.99 -3.84 9.46
N GLN A 152 6.91 -2.58 9.05
CA GLN A 152 7.15 -1.43 9.90
C GLN A 152 6.15 -1.39 11.07
N PRO A 153 6.62 -1.35 12.33
CA PRO A 153 5.77 -1.13 13.48
C PRO A 153 4.96 0.18 13.34
N GLY A 154 3.73 0.18 13.80
CA GLY A 154 2.85 1.35 13.74
C GLY A 154 2.11 1.54 12.40
N SER A 155 2.50 0.87 11.32
CA SER A 155 1.68 0.89 10.10
C SER A 155 0.46 -0.03 10.22
N SER A 156 -0.72 0.43 9.78
CA SER A 156 -1.96 -0.37 9.86
C SER A 156 -1.84 -1.68 9.06
N SER A 157 -1.21 -1.65 7.89
CA SER A 157 -0.99 -2.84 7.07
C SER A 157 -0.15 -3.90 7.79
N ASN A 158 0.90 -3.50 8.55
CA ASN A 158 1.64 -4.46 9.37
C ASN A 158 0.80 -5.01 10.52
N ILE A 159 0.10 -4.14 11.26
CA ILE A 159 -0.71 -4.52 12.42
C ILE A 159 -1.78 -5.55 12.00
N GLU A 160 -2.55 -5.22 10.97
CA GLU A 160 -3.67 -6.05 10.52
C GLU A 160 -3.20 -7.34 9.85
N ARG A 161 -2.21 -7.26 8.95
CA ARG A 161 -1.69 -8.41 8.20
C ARG A 161 -1.06 -9.43 9.11
N THR A 162 -0.19 -9.00 10.03
CA THR A 162 0.45 -9.91 10.98
C THR A 162 -0.53 -10.48 12.00
N LYS A 163 -1.55 -9.71 12.40
CA LYS A 163 -2.64 -10.22 13.21
C LYS A 163 -3.40 -11.33 12.50
N GLY A 164 -3.76 -11.13 11.23
CA GLY A 164 -4.44 -12.16 10.42
C GLY A 164 -3.63 -13.44 10.29
N ILE A 165 -2.32 -13.32 10.03
CA ILE A 165 -1.39 -14.45 9.96
C ILE A 165 -1.39 -15.22 11.29
N ARG A 166 -1.19 -14.53 12.41
CA ARG A 166 -1.09 -15.16 13.74
C ARG A 166 -2.41 -15.83 14.15
N ASP A 167 -3.53 -15.19 13.90
CA ASP A 167 -4.86 -15.74 14.22
C ASP A 167 -5.12 -17.01 13.40
N SER A 168 -4.77 -17.02 12.12
CA SER A 168 -4.90 -18.22 11.28
C SER A 168 -4.01 -19.37 11.76
N LEU A 169 -2.73 -19.10 12.05
CA LEU A 169 -1.80 -20.14 12.54
C LEU A 169 -2.23 -20.66 13.90
N LYS A 170 -2.64 -19.78 14.81
CA LYS A 170 -3.16 -20.17 16.13
C LYS A 170 -4.39 -21.08 16.04
N ALA A 171 -5.30 -20.79 15.12
CA ALA A 171 -6.46 -21.64 14.86
C ALA A 171 -6.09 -23.04 14.36
N GLY A 172 -4.91 -23.21 13.75
CA GLY A 172 -4.35 -24.51 13.35
C GLY A 172 -3.72 -25.32 14.49
N GLY A 173 -3.58 -24.71 15.68
CA GLY A 173 -3.02 -25.32 16.87
C GLY A 173 -1.50 -25.16 17.03
N GLU A 174 -0.96 -25.68 18.12
CA GLU A 174 0.45 -25.51 18.54
C GLU A 174 1.49 -26.16 17.59
N LYS A 175 1.03 -26.94 16.63
CA LYS A 175 1.89 -27.53 15.61
C LYS A 175 2.47 -26.52 14.62
N TYR A 176 1.90 -25.31 14.54
CA TYR A 176 2.43 -24.19 13.74
C TYR A 176 3.20 -23.25 14.67
N LYS A 177 4.52 -23.34 14.63
CA LYS A 177 5.40 -22.62 15.56
C LYS A 177 6.12 -21.48 14.86
N ILE A 178 5.90 -20.26 15.33
CA ILE A 178 6.75 -19.12 14.95
C ILE A 178 8.04 -19.24 15.76
N VAL A 179 9.10 -19.76 15.13
CA VAL A 179 10.41 -20.00 15.76
C VAL A 179 11.30 -18.77 15.75
N ALA A 180 11.02 -17.81 14.87
CA ALA A 180 11.61 -16.48 14.87
C ALA A 180 10.59 -15.46 14.37
N ASP A 181 10.58 -14.27 14.96
CA ASP A 181 9.64 -13.20 14.72
C ASP A 181 10.38 -11.88 14.78
N GLN A 182 10.67 -11.28 13.61
CA GLN A 182 11.48 -10.08 13.52
C GLN A 182 10.91 -9.09 12.51
N THR A 183 11.05 -7.79 12.82
CA THR A 183 10.66 -6.75 11.88
C THR A 183 11.78 -6.45 10.89
N GLY A 184 11.47 -6.52 9.60
CA GLY A 184 12.31 -6.11 8.50
C GLY A 184 11.90 -4.76 7.91
N ASN A 185 10.97 -4.04 8.54
CA ASN A 185 10.60 -2.67 8.17
C ASN A 185 10.25 -2.48 6.68
N TRP A 186 9.71 -3.52 6.04
CA TRP A 186 9.40 -3.58 4.60
C TRP A 186 10.62 -3.64 3.68
N MET A 187 11.84 -3.69 4.22
CA MET A 187 13.08 -3.54 3.47
C MET A 187 13.68 -4.90 3.07
N ARG A 188 14.08 -5.03 1.78
CA ARG A 188 14.72 -6.22 1.23
C ARG A 188 16.00 -6.60 1.99
N SER A 189 16.88 -5.61 2.22
CA SER A 189 18.12 -5.80 2.96
C SER A 189 17.91 -6.33 4.39
N GLU A 190 16.85 -5.89 5.06
CA GLU A 190 16.51 -6.38 6.39
C GLU A 190 15.96 -7.81 6.34
N GLY A 191 15.11 -8.14 5.34
CA GLY A 191 14.66 -9.51 5.11
C GLY A 191 15.82 -10.47 4.93
N MET A 192 16.80 -10.11 4.09
CA MET A 192 18.04 -10.87 3.88
C MET A 192 18.83 -11.01 5.18
N ARG A 193 19.20 -9.91 5.82
CA ARG A 193 19.97 -9.88 7.05
C ARG A 193 19.37 -10.72 8.17
N ILE A 194 18.03 -10.66 8.33
CA ILE A 194 17.35 -11.44 9.37
C ILE A 194 17.46 -12.93 9.09
N VAL A 195 17.23 -13.37 7.85
CA VAL A 195 17.31 -14.79 7.49
C VAL A 195 18.74 -15.31 7.60
N GLU A 196 19.76 -14.57 7.15
CA GLU A 196 21.17 -14.91 7.33
C GLU A 196 21.54 -15.13 8.80
N SER A 197 21.02 -14.28 9.68
CA SER A 197 21.31 -14.37 11.12
C SER A 197 20.53 -15.49 11.81
N VAL A 198 19.25 -15.65 11.48
CA VAL A 198 18.34 -16.54 12.18
C VAL A 198 18.55 -18.01 11.73
N LEU A 199 18.69 -18.26 10.43
CA LEU A 199 18.68 -19.61 9.89
C LEU A 199 19.79 -20.50 10.49
N PRO A 200 21.06 -20.05 10.62
CA PRO A 200 22.10 -20.85 11.25
C PRO A 200 21.92 -21.05 12.77
N SER A 201 21.15 -20.17 13.43
CA SER A 201 20.95 -20.24 14.88
C SER A 201 19.87 -21.25 15.30
N LEU A 202 19.04 -21.68 14.36
CA LEU A 202 17.97 -22.63 14.64
C LEU A 202 18.48 -24.07 14.72
N PRO A 203 17.95 -24.88 15.65
CA PRO A 203 18.37 -26.29 15.82
C PRO A 203 18.00 -27.17 14.61
N LYS A 204 17.02 -26.74 13.83
CA LYS A 204 16.62 -27.37 12.57
C LYS A 204 16.11 -26.31 11.58
N ARG A 205 16.23 -26.62 10.29
CA ARG A 205 15.74 -25.76 9.22
C ARG A 205 14.22 -25.59 9.35
N PRO A 206 13.68 -24.35 9.32
CA PRO A 206 12.25 -24.11 9.29
C PRO A 206 11.67 -24.55 7.94
N GLN A 207 10.39 -24.92 7.93
CA GLN A 207 9.69 -25.25 6.70
C GLN A 207 9.26 -24.01 5.91
N VAL A 208 9.03 -22.88 6.61
CA VAL A 208 8.41 -21.70 6.04
C VAL A 208 9.13 -20.43 6.47
N ILE A 209 9.34 -19.51 5.52
CA ILE A 209 9.59 -18.11 5.78
C ILE A 209 8.35 -17.34 5.31
N LEU A 210 7.63 -16.75 6.26
CA LEU A 210 6.43 -15.99 6.02
C LEU A 210 6.77 -14.52 6.12
N SER A 211 6.76 -13.82 4.98
CA SER A 211 7.09 -12.41 4.90
C SER A 211 5.83 -11.56 4.75
N ALA A 212 5.75 -10.49 5.53
CA ALA A 212 4.63 -9.57 5.45
C ALA A 212 4.63 -8.70 4.18
N ASN A 213 5.71 -8.69 3.38
CA ASN A 213 5.71 -8.14 2.03
C ASN A 213 6.71 -8.88 1.11
N ASP A 214 6.65 -8.57 -0.18
CA ASP A 214 7.50 -9.20 -1.20
C ASP A 214 8.95 -8.73 -1.13
N ASP A 215 9.22 -7.46 -0.82
CA ASP A 215 10.61 -6.97 -0.74
C ASP A 215 11.43 -7.72 0.31
N MET A 216 10.88 -7.92 1.51
CA MET A 216 11.52 -8.76 2.53
C MET A 216 11.59 -10.23 2.11
N ALA A 217 10.56 -10.75 1.41
CA ALA A 217 10.56 -12.11 0.88
C ALA A 217 11.68 -12.32 -0.16
N LEU A 218 11.90 -11.35 -1.03
CA LEU A 218 12.99 -11.36 -2.00
C LEU A 218 14.35 -11.37 -1.30
N GLY A 219 14.54 -10.57 -0.26
CA GLY A 219 15.75 -10.62 0.56
C GLY A 219 15.94 -11.98 1.26
N ALA A 220 14.85 -12.57 1.78
CA ALA A 220 14.89 -13.91 2.34
C ALA A 220 15.32 -14.97 1.30
N ILE A 221 14.83 -14.86 0.06
CA ILE A 221 15.24 -15.75 -1.03
C ILE A 221 16.72 -15.59 -1.35
N GLU A 222 17.26 -14.37 -1.37
CA GLU A 222 18.68 -14.12 -1.57
C GLU A 222 19.53 -14.81 -0.49
N ALA A 223 19.16 -14.67 0.79
CA ALA A 223 19.83 -15.35 1.88
C ALA A 223 19.81 -16.88 1.76
N LEU A 224 18.68 -17.46 1.30
CA LEU A 224 18.58 -18.91 1.05
C LEU A 224 19.50 -19.34 -0.11
N GLN A 225 19.59 -18.55 -1.18
CA GLN A 225 20.44 -18.79 -2.33
C GLN A 225 21.93 -18.77 -1.94
N GLU A 226 22.36 -17.80 -1.14
CA GLU A 226 23.73 -17.70 -0.65
C GLU A 226 24.14 -18.88 0.22
N GLN A 227 23.17 -19.51 0.91
CA GLN A 227 23.39 -20.74 1.66
C GLN A 227 23.29 -22.01 0.79
N GLY A 228 23.16 -21.87 -0.53
CA GLY A 228 23.14 -22.98 -1.48
C GLY A 228 21.82 -23.76 -1.51
N LEU A 229 20.73 -23.24 -0.91
CA LEU A 229 19.43 -23.88 -0.97
C LEU A 229 18.82 -23.75 -2.38
N LYS A 230 17.86 -24.62 -2.67
CA LYS A 230 17.14 -24.65 -3.94
C LYS A 230 15.68 -24.22 -3.74
N PRO A 231 14.99 -23.83 -4.83
CA PRO A 231 13.56 -23.53 -4.79
C PRO A 231 12.76 -24.63 -4.10
N GLY A 232 11.92 -24.27 -3.15
CA GLY A 232 11.02 -25.18 -2.43
C GLY A 232 11.62 -25.92 -1.23
N GLU A 233 12.94 -25.85 -0.97
CA GLU A 233 13.53 -26.46 0.24
C GLU A 233 13.08 -25.75 1.54
N VAL A 234 12.82 -24.44 1.43
CA VAL A 234 12.09 -23.64 2.41
C VAL A 234 11.02 -22.88 1.63
N LEU A 235 9.75 -23.01 2.01
CA LEU A 235 8.68 -22.26 1.36
C LEU A 235 8.72 -20.81 1.79
N VAL A 236 9.00 -19.91 0.84
CA VAL A 236 8.91 -18.47 1.06
C VAL A 236 7.55 -17.97 0.59
N MET A 237 6.92 -17.13 1.39
CA MET A 237 5.62 -16.52 1.09
C MET A 237 5.73 -15.02 1.25
N GLY A 238 5.09 -14.26 0.35
CA GLY A 238 5.13 -12.82 0.30
C GLY A 238 3.74 -12.19 0.28
N PHE A 239 3.72 -10.89 0.01
CA PHE A 239 2.54 -10.06 -0.10
C PHE A 239 2.89 -8.85 -0.96
N ASP A 240 2.02 -8.37 -1.86
CA ASP A 240 2.07 -7.20 -2.75
C ASP A 240 2.00 -7.57 -4.24
N ALA A 241 2.39 -8.77 -4.62
CA ALA A 241 2.50 -9.22 -6.01
C ALA A 241 3.34 -8.26 -6.88
N VAL A 242 4.50 -7.80 -6.34
CA VAL A 242 5.40 -6.98 -7.14
C VAL A 242 6.00 -7.77 -8.29
N PRO A 243 6.36 -7.16 -9.43
CA PRO A 243 6.79 -7.87 -10.64
C PRO A 243 7.92 -8.86 -10.42
N GLU A 244 8.94 -8.51 -9.60
CA GLU A 244 10.05 -9.43 -9.31
C GLU A 244 9.58 -10.64 -8.48
N ALA A 245 8.66 -10.43 -7.51
CA ALA A 245 8.08 -11.53 -6.74
C ALA A 245 7.25 -12.46 -7.62
N LEU A 246 6.49 -11.93 -8.59
CA LEU A 246 5.77 -12.75 -9.58
C LEU A 246 6.73 -13.60 -10.42
N ALA A 247 7.90 -13.06 -10.79
CA ALA A 247 8.94 -13.85 -11.43
C ALA A 247 9.45 -14.97 -10.50
N ARG A 248 9.63 -14.69 -9.20
CA ARG A 248 10.03 -15.73 -8.22
C ARG A 248 8.94 -16.76 -7.97
N VAL A 249 7.66 -16.41 -8.11
CA VAL A 249 6.56 -17.39 -8.12
C VAL A 249 6.68 -18.32 -9.33
N ARG A 250 6.91 -17.77 -10.53
CA ARG A 250 7.12 -18.54 -11.75
C ARG A 250 8.27 -19.53 -11.61
N ASP A 251 9.37 -19.08 -11.03
CA ASP A 251 10.62 -19.84 -10.90
C ASP A 251 10.61 -20.79 -9.68
N GLY A 252 9.56 -20.75 -8.86
CA GLY A 252 9.35 -21.65 -7.72
C GLY A 252 10.09 -21.27 -6.43
N TRP A 253 10.74 -20.09 -6.39
CA TRP A 253 11.37 -19.56 -5.18
C TRP A 253 10.35 -18.97 -4.19
N LEU A 254 9.30 -18.35 -4.70
CA LEU A 254 8.19 -17.85 -3.90
C LEU A 254 6.98 -18.77 -4.12
N ALA A 255 6.41 -19.30 -3.06
CA ALA A 255 5.28 -20.23 -3.15
C ALA A 255 3.97 -19.51 -3.45
N VAL A 256 3.80 -18.32 -2.88
CA VAL A 256 2.60 -17.47 -2.99
C VAL A 256 2.93 -16.04 -2.63
N THR A 257 2.26 -15.10 -3.28
CA THR A 257 2.14 -13.70 -2.85
C THR A 257 0.69 -13.27 -2.89
N ALA A 258 0.31 -12.28 -2.08
CA ALA A 258 -1.04 -11.74 -2.07
C ALA A 258 -1.11 -10.44 -2.89
N ASP A 259 -1.85 -10.46 -3.98
CA ASP A 259 -2.05 -9.29 -4.85
C ASP A 259 -3.04 -8.32 -4.23
N GLN A 260 -2.55 -7.14 -3.88
CA GLN A 260 -3.30 -6.03 -3.32
C GLN A 260 -4.02 -5.18 -4.37
N ARG A 261 -3.72 -5.36 -5.65
CA ARG A 261 -4.24 -4.57 -6.77
C ARG A 261 -4.07 -3.07 -6.55
N PRO A 262 -2.83 -2.59 -6.33
CA PRO A 262 -2.56 -1.19 -5.99
C PRO A 262 -3.00 -0.20 -7.07
N GLY A 263 -2.91 -0.58 -8.34
CA GLY A 263 -3.37 0.23 -9.45
C GLY A 263 -4.88 0.46 -9.43
N PHE A 264 -5.66 -0.55 -9.08
CA PHE A 264 -7.11 -0.41 -8.89
C PHE A 264 -7.44 0.51 -7.70
N ALA A 265 -6.77 0.32 -6.56
CA ALA A 265 -7.00 1.15 -5.37
C ALA A 265 -6.72 2.64 -5.66
N VAL A 266 -5.56 2.95 -6.25
CA VAL A 266 -5.17 4.32 -6.59
C VAL A 266 -6.16 4.98 -7.54
N LYS A 267 -6.53 4.32 -8.65
CA LYS A 267 -7.45 4.87 -9.63
C LYS A 267 -8.83 5.14 -9.04
N THR A 268 -9.32 4.22 -8.20
CA THR A 268 -10.62 4.36 -7.53
C THR A 268 -10.60 5.49 -6.52
N ALA A 269 -9.54 5.61 -5.70
CA ALA A 269 -9.37 6.69 -4.74
C ALA A 269 -9.31 8.06 -5.44
N MET A 270 -8.47 8.19 -6.47
CA MET A 270 -8.36 9.41 -7.28
C MET A 270 -9.71 9.81 -7.90
N SER A 271 -10.41 8.85 -8.53
CA SER A 271 -11.70 9.13 -9.17
C SER A 271 -12.75 9.62 -8.17
N GLN A 272 -12.91 8.93 -7.03
CA GLN A 272 -13.92 9.33 -6.05
C GLN A 272 -13.55 10.66 -5.36
N LEU A 273 -12.27 10.90 -5.07
CA LEU A 273 -11.82 12.15 -4.48
C LEU A 273 -12.03 13.34 -5.42
N VAL A 274 -11.60 13.23 -6.68
CA VAL A 274 -11.75 14.30 -7.68
C VAL A 274 -13.23 14.61 -7.94
N ASN A 275 -14.08 13.60 -8.07
CA ASN A 275 -15.53 13.80 -8.22
C ASN A 275 -16.14 14.48 -6.98
N ASN A 276 -15.66 14.14 -5.77
CA ASN A 276 -16.10 14.85 -4.57
C ASN A 276 -15.66 16.32 -4.56
N VAL A 277 -14.43 16.61 -4.96
CA VAL A 277 -13.93 17.99 -5.05
C VAL A 277 -14.78 18.80 -6.03
N ARG A 278 -15.11 18.25 -7.20
CA ARG A 278 -15.85 18.92 -8.28
C ARG A 278 -17.35 19.04 -8.00
N GLU A 279 -17.95 17.94 -7.59
CA GLU A 279 -19.41 17.75 -7.62
C GLU A 279 -20.01 17.46 -6.24
N LYS A 280 -19.16 17.38 -5.20
CA LYS A 280 -19.57 17.00 -3.84
C LYS A 280 -20.23 15.62 -3.74
N THR A 281 -19.89 14.71 -4.67
CA THR A 281 -20.36 13.32 -4.62
C THR A 281 -19.82 12.60 -3.39
N ALA A 282 -20.57 11.62 -2.86
CA ALA A 282 -20.12 10.86 -1.69
C ALA A 282 -18.91 9.97 -2.02
N ILE A 283 -17.95 9.92 -1.10
CA ILE A 283 -16.82 8.99 -1.16
C ILE A 283 -17.17 7.75 -0.34
N THR A 284 -17.18 6.58 -0.98
CA THR A 284 -17.59 5.32 -0.34
C THR A 284 -16.44 4.47 0.20
N GLY A 285 -15.23 4.67 -0.34
CA GLY A 285 -14.10 3.79 -0.09
C GLY A 285 -14.17 2.50 -0.92
N ALA A 286 -13.13 1.66 -0.76
CA ALA A 286 -13.08 0.31 -1.34
C ALA A 286 -12.17 -0.56 -0.47
N ASP A 287 -12.74 -1.51 0.26
CA ASP A 287 -12.05 -2.54 1.04
C ASP A 287 -12.39 -3.91 0.43
N TYR A 288 -11.37 -4.63 -0.03
CA TYR A 288 -11.53 -5.91 -0.73
C TYR A 288 -10.46 -6.92 -0.30
N PRO A 289 -10.76 -8.24 -0.29
CA PRO A 289 -9.76 -9.24 0.00
C PRO A 289 -8.70 -9.27 -1.11
N PRO A 290 -7.40 -9.36 -0.77
CA PRO A 290 -6.37 -9.59 -1.77
C PRO A 290 -6.50 -10.99 -2.37
N THR A 291 -5.98 -11.16 -3.59
CA THR A 291 -5.97 -12.45 -4.29
C THR A 291 -4.63 -13.15 -4.06
N LEU A 292 -4.65 -14.39 -3.58
CA LEU A 292 -3.43 -15.19 -3.51
C LEU A 292 -2.98 -15.60 -4.92
N ILE A 293 -1.75 -15.24 -5.26
CA ILE A 293 -1.12 -15.56 -6.53
C ILE A 293 -0.09 -16.64 -6.32
N THR A 294 -0.33 -17.78 -6.96
CA THR A 294 0.54 -18.93 -7.02
C THR A 294 0.96 -19.18 -8.49
N LYS A 295 1.78 -20.19 -8.73
CA LYS A 295 2.18 -20.57 -10.09
C LYS A 295 0.99 -20.92 -10.97
N GLU A 296 -0.05 -21.52 -10.40
CA GLU A 296 -1.25 -22.00 -11.11
C GLU A 296 -2.14 -20.87 -11.63
N ASN A 297 -2.16 -19.72 -10.94
CA ASN A 297 -3.00 -18.58 -11.30
C ASN A 297 -2.22 -17.28 -11.55
N LEU A 298 -0.93 -17.40 -11.85
CA LEU A 298 0.00 -16.28 -12.00
C LEU A 298 -0.51 -15.17 -12.94
N GLN A 299 -1.24 -15.55 -13.99
CA GLN A 299 -1.81 -14.61 -14.98
C GLN A 299 -2.92 -13.73 -14.42
N GLN A 300 -3.43 -13.99 -13.22
CA GLN A 300 -4.46 -13.17 -12.57
C GLN A 300 -3.87 -11.96 -11.83
N ALA A 301 -2.55 -11.91 -11.63
CA ALA A 301 -1.92 -10.81 -10.94
C ALA A 301 -2.03 -9.51 -11.74
N GLU A 302 -2.40 -8.40 -11.06
CA GLU A 302 -2.57 -7.08 -11.70
C GLU A 302 -1.34 -6.65 -12.48
N ARG A 303 -0.14 -6.96 -11.95
CA ARG A 303 1.14 -6.49 -12.50
C ARG A 303 1.91 -7.57 -13.27
N ILE A 304 1.26 -8.65 -13.70
CA ILE A 304 1.94 -9.75 -14.39
C ILE A 304 2.67 -9.30 -15.68
N SER A 305 2.12 -8.33 -16.40
CA SER A 305 2.74 -7.80 -17.62
C SER A 305 4.09 -7.09 -17.38
N GLU A 306 4.36 -6.70 -16.13
CA GLU A 306 5.61 -6.06 -15.73
C GLU A 306 6.68 -7.08 -15.26
N ALA A 307 6.30 -8.35 -15.04
CA ALA A 307 7.18 -9.38 -14.46
C ALA A 307 8.23 -9.97 -15.44
N GLY A 308 8.22 -9.54 -16.69
CA GLY A 308 9.08 -10.11 -17.73
C GLY A 308 8.65 -11.53 -18.15
N ASN A 309 9.25 -12.05 -19.20
CA ASN A 309 9.03 -13.41 -19.70
C ASN A 309 9.92 -14.43 -18.97
#